data_adf0f0504ded53644903de254608b26d
#
_entry.id   adf0f0504ded53644903de254608b26d
#
_cell.length_a   1.000
_cell.length_b   1.000
_cell.length_c   1.000
_cell.angle_alpha   90.00
_cell.angle_beta   90.00
_cell.angle_gamma   90.00
#
_symmetry.space_group_name_H-M   'P 1'
#
loop_
_entity.id
_entity.type
_entity.pdbx_description
1 polymer ?
#
loop_
_entity_poly.entity_id
_entity_poly.type
_entity_poly.pdbx_seq_one_letter_code
_entity_poly.pdbx_strand_id
1 'polypeptide(L)'
;MWSDIETSKDLLGYSIHASLLKDVITNPKNLPITVGLYGDWGSGKSSILKILQEQLEKDDDTVVVYFDGWSFENFDDAKMALIQGIVDALESNEKFFAKVKDDAKGAMDAVTEAFVKLKKSINWMRMLKFTTKAALPVASAVISGGASIIPTLISVFQENKEHLTDILTGDKAEEFLQNAINSEDNEKKYKAVREFRTDFEALINKSKQGRIVILIDDLDRCLPRHIIDNLEAIKLFLNVPKTAFVIAADQYIVSNAIKSEYKTIIEASKEDRHHDNLGEAYMEKFIQLPYILPKLSPKEVETYVTLLFCQSALNEQDFFKSTKRFHLICE
;
A
#
# COMPACT_ATOMS: atom_id res chain seq x y z
N MET A 1 11.09 29.62 -11.63
CA MET A 1 9.73 29.28 -11.12
C MET A 1 9.87 27.92 -10.45
N TRP A 2 9.65 27.83 -9.16
CA TRP A 2 9.72 26.54 -8.47
C TRP A 2 8.52 25.71 -8.83
N SER A 3 8.76 24.47 -9.14
CA SER A 3 7.71 23.49 -9.46
C SER A 3 7.34 22.77 -8.18
N ASP A 4 6.04 22.56 -7.94
CA ASP A 4 5.52 21.76 -6.85
C ASP A 4 5.65 20.27 -7.24
N ILE A 5 6.92 19.81 -7.30
CA ILE A 5 7.27 18.44 -7.67
C ILE A 5 8.10 17.86 -6.54
N GLU A 6 7.87 16.59 -6.23
CA GLU A 6 8.68 15.83 -5.29
C GLU A 6 10.16 15.85 -5.72
N THR A 7 11.04 15.95 -4.75
CA THR A 7 12.49 16.04 -5.00
C THR A 7 13.25 15.00 -4.19
N SER A 8 14.28 14.42 -4.81
CA SER A 8 15.27 13.62 -4.11
C SER A 8 16.40 14.46 -3.49
N LYS A 9 16.48 15.78 -3.82
CA LYS A 9 17.42 16.68 -3.18
C LYS A 9 17.00 16.97 -1.76
N ASP A 10 17.75 16.42 -0.81
CA ASP A 10 17.47 16.57 0.61
C ASP A 10 17.98 17.91 1.15
N LEU A 11 17.06 18.85 1.34
CA LEU A 11 17.34 20.16 1.96
C LEU A 11 16.89 20.24 3.43
N LEU A 12 16.17 19.22 3.91
CA LEU A 12 15.55 19.21 5.24
C LEU A 12 16.06 18.07 6.15
N GLY A 13 17.02 17.25 5.69
CA GLY A 13 17.50 16.08 6.43
C GLY A 13 16.57 14.87 6.33
N TYR A 14 15.69 14.81 5.34
CA TYR A 14 14.76 13.71 5.13
C TYR A 14 15.43 12.37 4.79
N SER A 15 16.70 12.41 4.39
CA SER A 15 17.53 11.22 4.19
C SER A 15 17.63 10.35 5.47
N ILE A 16 17.54 10.94 6.65
CA ILE A 16 17.52 10.21 7.93
C ILE A 16 16.27 9.35 8.01
N HIS A 17 15.10 9.92 7.70
CA HIS A 17 13.82 9.20 7.69
C HIS A 17 13.82 8.08 6.63
N ALA A 18 14.32 8.37 5.43
CA ALA A 18 14.45 7.39 4.35
C ALA A 18 15.39 6.24 4.75
N SER A 19 16.53 6.55 5.38
CA SER A 19 17.49 5.53 5.84
C SER A 19 16.91 4.63 6.92
N LEU A 20 16.17 5.20 7.87
CA LEU A 20 15.49 4.43 8.92
C LEU A 20 14.42 3.49 8.33
N LEU A 21 13.61 3.98 7.40
CA LEU A 21 12.66 3.15 6.67
C LEU A 21 13.35 2.05 5.89
N LYS A 22 14.47 2.37 5.20
CA LYS A 22 15.29 1.40 4.48
C LYS A 22 15.75 0.28 5.41
N ASP A 23 16.33 0.60 6.56
CA ASP A 23 16.84 -0.39 7.51
C ASP A 23 15.74 -1.37 7.97
N VAL A 24 14.54 -0.85 8.18
CA VAL A 24 13.38 -1.68 8.57
C VAL A 24 12.96 -2.63 7.46
N ILE A 25 12.75 -2.10 6.23
CA ILE A 25 12.18 -2.86 5.11
C ILE A 25 13.20 -3.74 4.39
N THR A 26 14.49 -3.53 4.61
CA THR A 26 15.54 -4.39 4.06
C THR A 26 15.99 -5.49 5.02
N ASN A 27 15.56 -5.45 6.28
CA ASN A 27 15.85 -6.51 7.23
C ASN A 27 15.04 -7.78 6.90
N PRO A 28 15.66 -8.91 6.55
CA PRO A 28 14.92 -10.12 6.16
C PRO A 28 14.02 -10.69 7.27
N LYS A 29 14.29 -10.37 8.53
CA LYS A 29 13.49 -10.83 9.68
C LYS A 29 12.14 -10.10 9.78
N ASN A 30 12.03 -8.93 9.15
CA ASN A 30 10.82 -8.14 9.18
C ASN A 30 9.87 -8.46 8.02
N LEU A 31 10.36 -9.16 6.97
CA LEU A 31 9.58 -9.44 5.76
C LEU A 31 8.64 -10.65 5.96
N PRO A 32 7.43 -10.61 5.44
CA PRO A 32 6.80 -9.47 4.73
C PRO A 32 6.35 -8.37 5.69
N ILE A 33 6.46 -7.09 5.27
CA ILE A 33 6.10 -5.94 6.10
C ILE A 33 5.36 -4.85 5.28
N THR A 34 4.42 -4.18 5.93
CA THR A 34 3.78 -2.96 5.42
C THR A 34 3.99 -1.82 6.39
N VAL A 35 4.61 -0.76 5.89
CA VAL A 35 4.90 0.47 6.62
C VAL A 35 3.98 1.57 6.13
N GLY A 36 3.31 2.27 7.03
CA GLY A 36 2.56 3.49 6.73
C GLY A 36 3.44 4.71 6.99
N LEU A 37 3.79 5.45 5.95
CA LEU A 37 4.48 6.74 6.06
C LEU A 37 3.44 7.85 6.14
N TYR A 38 3.16 8.32 7.34
CA TYR A 38 2.08 9.26 7.62
C TYR A 38 2.57 10.68 7.84
N GLY A 39 1.81 11.63 7.35
CA GLY A 39 2.05 13.04 7.57
C GLY A 39 1.00 13.89 6.86
N ASP A 40 0.86 15.13 7.28
CA ASP A 40 -0.06 16.10 6.67
C ASP A 40 0.30 16.35 5.19
N TRP A 41 -0.61 16.94 4.44
CA TRP A 41 -0.31 17.37 3.07
C TRP A 41 0.85 18.38 3.09
N GLY A 42 1.80 18.23 2.16
CA GLY A 42 3.00 19.08 2.10
C GLY A 42 4.10 18.72 3.11
N SER A 43 3.93 17.68 3.92
CA SER A 43 4.96 17.24 4.90
C SER A 43 6.19 16.57 4.28
N GLY A 44 6.25 16.40 2.94
CA GLY A 44 7.39 15.82 2.24
C GLY A 44 7.38 14.30 2.12
N LYS A 45 6.24 13.63 2.31
CA LYS A 45 6.11 12.17 2.15
C LYS A 45 6.66 11.66 0.82
N SER A 46 6.23 12.27 -0.29
CA SER A 46 6.66 11.91 -1.64
C SER A 46 8.18 12.10 -1.83
N SER A 47 8.75 13.18 -1.26
CA SER A 47 10.20 13.41 -1.30
C SER A 47 10.96 12.33 -0.52
N ILE A 48 10.46 11.91 0.64
CA ILE A 48 11.05 10.80 1.41
C ILE A 48 10.97 9.50 0.61
N LEU A 49 9.84 9.20 -0.05
CA LEU A 49 9.73 8.02 -0.92
C LEU A 49 10.71 8.05 -2.08
N LYS A 50 10.95 9.21 -2.69
CA LYS A 50 11.96 9.37 -3.76
C LYS A 50 13.39 9.14 -3.25
N ILE A 51 13.74 9.72 -2.11
CA ILE A 51 15.06 9.50 -1.47
C ILE A 51 15.20 8.02 -1.10
N LEU A 52 14.17 7.40 -0.56
CA LEU A 52 14.14 5.97 -0.22
C LEU A 52 14.31 5.11 -1.48
N GLN A 53 13.61 5.44 -2.56
CA GLN A 53 13.74 4.76 -3.85
C GLN A 53 15.20 4.79 -4.32
N GLU A 54 15.83 5.97 -4.38
CA GLU A 54 17.23 6.11 -4.80
C GLU A 54 18.21 5.34 -3.90
N GLN A 55 17.94 5.26 -2.60
CA GLN A 55 18.73 4.48 -1.67
C GLN A 55 18.58 2.97 -1.86
N LEU A 56 17.39 2.51 -2.20
CA LEU A 56 17.08 1.10 -2.43
C LEU A 56 17.56 0.62 -3.79
N GLU A 57 17.54 1.47 -4.81
CA GLU A 57 18.00 1.15 -6.15
C GLU A 57 19.52 0.84 -6.21
N LYS A 58 20.27 1.32 -5.21
CA LYS A 58 21.69 1.02 -5.05
C LYS A 58 21.98 -0.38 -4.48
N ASP A 59 20.95 -1.05 -3.96
CA ASP A 59 21.09 -2.40 -3.40
C ASP A 59 20.72 -3.45 -4.47
N ASP A 60 21.69 -4.27 -4.88
CA ASP A 60 21.51 -5.27 -5.93
C ASP A 60 20.52 -6.38 -5.59
N ASP A 61 20.23 -6.58 -4.29
CA ASP A 61 19.27 -7.56 -3.81
C ASP A 61 17.84 -7.05 -3.73
N THR A 62 17.62 -5.76 -4.03
CA THR A 62 16.32 -5.10 -3.90
C THR A 62 15.78 -4.65 -5.25
N VAL A 63 14.59 -5.10 -5.58
CA VAL A 63 13.78 -4.58 -6.70
C VAL A 63 12.76 -3.60 -6.13
N VAL A 64 12.73 -2.39 -6.68
CA VAL A 64 11.81 -1.33 -6.26
C VAL A 64 10.77 -1.09 -7.34
N VAL A 65 9.51 -1.00 -6.93
CA VAL A 65 8.38 -0.56 -7.76
C VAL A 65 7.78 0.68 -7.09
N TYR A 66 7.70 1.76 -7.84
CA TYR A 66 7.02 2.97 -7.40
C TYR A 66 5.64 3.05 -8.05
N PHE A 67 4.63 3.29 -7.25
CA PHE A 67 3.25 3.32 -7.67
C PHE A 67 2.58 4.59 -7.15
N ASP A 68 1.98 5.35 -8.05
CA ASP A 68 1.16 6.51 -7.72
C ASP A 68 -0.32 6.07 -7.68
N GLY A 69 -0.91 6.09 -6.50
CA GLY A 69 -2.29 5.66 -6.28
C GLY A 69 -3.31 6.49 -7.04
N TRP A 70 -3.05 7.80 -7.19
CA TRP A 70 -3.95 8.71 -7.89
C TRP A 70 -4.03 8.46 -9.40
N SER A 71 -2.97 7.95 -10.01
CA SER A 71 -2.96 7.61 -11.45
C SER A 71 -4.02 6.56 -11.83
N PHE A 72 -4.55 5.83 -10.87
CA PHE A 72 -5.56 4.78 -11.07
C PHE A 72 -6.98 5.19 -10.65
N GLU A 73 -7.18 6.46 -10.31
CA GLU A 73 -8.47 7.02 -9.85
C GLU A 73 -9.61 6.82 -10.86
N ASN A 74 -9.31 6.86 -12.15
CA ASN A 74 -10.30 6.78 -13.22
C ASN A 74 -10.65 5.35 -13.67
N PHE A 75 -10.11 4.33 -12.98
CA PHE A 75 -10.41 2.94 -13.31
C PHE A 75 -11.63 2.47 -12.51
N ASP A 76 -12.60 1.86 -13.19
CA ASP A 76 -13.78 1.26 -12.55
C ASP A 76 -13.42 0.16 -11.53
N ASP A 77 -12.27 -0.46 -11.69
CA ASP A 77 -11.70 -1.51 -10.82
C ASP A 77 -10.28 -1.12 -10.39
N ALA A 78 -10.18 -0.14 -9.47
CA ALA A 78 -8.90 0.35 -8.94
C ALA A 78 -8.08 -0.78 -8.30
N LYS A 79 -8.74 -1.75 -7.65
CA LYS A 79 -8.10 -2.91 -7.04
C LYS A 79 -7.34 -3.76 -8.05
N MET A 80 -8.01 -4.12 -9.16
CA MET A 80 -7.37 -4.94 -10.20
C MET A 80 -6.36 -4.13 -11.00
N ALA A 81 -6.55 -2.82 -11.13
CA ALA A 81 -5.59 -1.92 -11.77
C ALA A 81 -4.29 -1.85 -10.98
N LEU A 82 -4.35 -1.72 -9.66
CA LEU A 82 -3.16 -1.75 -8.78
C LEU A 82 -2.42 -3.09 -8.88
N ILE A 83 -3.15 -4.21 -8.76
CA ILE A 83 -2.55 -5.54 -8.84
C ILE A 83 -1.83 -5.74 -10.19
N GLN A 84 -2.50 -5.40 -11.28
CA GLN A 84 -1.94 -5.49 -12.62
C GLN A 84 -0.74 -4.56 -12.78
N GLY A 85 -0.86 -3.30 -12.31
CA GLY A 85 0.21 -2.31 -12.38
C GLY A 85 1.48 -2.75 -11.67
N ILE A 86 1.37 -3.35 -10.48
CA ILE A 86 2.53 -3.92 -9.78
C ILE A 86 3.17 -5.04 -10.59
N VAL A 87 2.39 -5.95 -11.15
CA VAL A 87 2.92 -7.08 -11.94
C VAL A 87 3.58 -6.60 -13.23
N ASP A 88 2.97 -5.65 -13.94
CA ASP A 88 3.52 -5.08 -15.16
C ASP A 88 4.80 -4.27 -14.89
N ALA A 89 4.87 -3.55 -13.77
CA ALA A 89 6.07 -2.84 -13.35
C ALA A 89 7.21 -3.82 -13.02
N LEU A 90 6.93 -4.95 -12.39
CA LEU A 90 7.93 -6.00 -12.15
C LEU A 90 8.40 -6.64 -13.47
N GLU A 91 7.49 -6.90 -14.41
CA GLU A 91 7.84 -7.47 -15.72
C GLU A 91 8.69 -6.54 -16.57
N SER A 92 8.49 -5.22 -16.43
CA SER A 92 9.27 -4.19 -17.13
C SER A 92 10.60 -3.86 -16.44
N ASN A 93 10.82 -4.34 -15.22
CA ASN A 93 11.96 -3.99 -14.41
C ASN A 93 13.18 -4.85 -14.78
N GLU A 94 14.18 -4.26 -15.41
CA GLU A 94 15.41 -4.97 -15.83
C GLU A 94 16.13 -5.63 -14.65
N LYS A 95 16.14 -4.98 -13.48
CA LYS A 95 16.77 -5.50 -12.27
C LYS A 95 16.09 -6.76 -11.75
N PHE A 96 14.78 -6.89 -11.97
CA PHE A 96 14.03 -8.10 -11.60
C PHE A 96 14.59 -9.35 -12.29
N PHE A 97 15.06 -9.21 -13.52
CA PHE A 97 15.63 -10.29 -14.31
C PHE A 97 17.15 -10.42 -14.20
N ALA A 98 17.85 -9.46 -13.58
CA ALA A 98 19.30 -9.39 -13.59
C ALA A 98 19.96 -10.69 -13.10
N LYS A 99 19.45 -11.29 -12.02
CA LYS A 99 20.00 -12.52 -11.42
C LYS A 99 19.74 -13.81 -12.19
N VAL A 100 18.83 -13.79 -13.16
CA VAL A 100 18.50 -14.96 -13.99
C VAL A 100 19.02 -14.84 -15.42
N LYS A 101 19.46 -13.64 -15.85
CA LYS A 101 20.05 -13.42 -17.18
C LYS A 101 21.32 -14.24 -17.40
N ASP A 102 22.15 -14.34 -16.38
CA ASP A 102 23.45 -15.03 -16.42
C ASP A 102 23.39 -16.49 -15.94
N ASP A 103 22.19 -16.97 -15.65
CA ASP A 103 21.98 -18.31 -15.11
C ASP A 103 21.81 -19.36 -16.22
N ALA A 104 21.78 -20.65 -15.83
CA ALA A 104 21.63 -21.76 -16.74
C ALA A 104 20.44 -21.59 -17.69
N LYS A 105 20.57 -22.14 -18.93
CA LYS A 105 19.48 -22.18 -19.91
C LYS A 105 18.18 -22.65 -19.25
N GLY A 106 17.14 -21.81 -19.29
CA GLY A 106 15.81 -22.12 -18.77
C GLY A 106 15.39 -21.32 -17.54
N ALA A 107 16.29 -20.64 -16.83
CA ALA A 107 15.90 -19.81 -15.69
C ALA A 107 15.05 -18.59 -16.11
N MET A 108 15.42 -17.94 -17.22
CA MET A 108 14.63 -16.87 -17.83
C MET A 108 13.26 -17.35 -18.29
N ASP A 109 13.21 -18.52 -18.96
CA ASP A 109 11.95 -19.13 -19.42
C ASP A 109 11.03 -19.43 -18.23
N ALA A 110 11.59 -19.94 -17.13
CA ALA A 110 10.83 -20.23 -15.92
C ALA A 110 10.23 -18.97 -15.26
N VAL A 111 10.94 -17.84 -15.27
CA VAL A 111 10.40 -16.55 -14.79
C VAL A 111 9.31 -16.04 -15.72
N THR A 112 9.52 -16.09 -17.02
CA THR A 112 8.54 -15.69 -18.03
C THR A 112 7.25 -16.52 -17.93
N GLU A 113 7.37 -17.84 -17.78
CA GLU A 113 6.23 -18.72 -17.56
C GLU A 113 5.47 -18.38 -16.27
N ALA A 114 6.19 -18.02 -15.19
CA ALA A 114 5.58 -17.59 -13.94
C ALA A 114 4.78 -16.29 -14.11
N PHE A 115 5.27 -15.31 -14.89
CA PHE A 115 4.49 -14.10 -15.22
C PHE A 115 3.21 -14.46 -16.00
N VAL A 116 3.31 -15.33 -17.02
CA VAL A 116 2.13 -15.76 -17.78
C VAL A 116 1.10 -16.42 -16.88
N LYS A 117 1.54 -17.26 -15.94
CA LYS A 117 0.64 -17.93 -15.00
C LYS A 117 0.00 -16.92 -14.04
N LEU A 118 0.77 -16.01 -13.49
CA LEU A 118 0.28 -14.96 -12.60
C LEU A 118 -0.75 -14.04 -13.29
N LYS A 119 -0.50 -13.65 -14.54
CA LYS A 119 -1.46 -12.86 -15.32
C LYS A 119 -2.76 -13.62 -15.59
N LYS A 120 -2.70 -14.93 -15.77
CA LYS A 120 -3.92 -15.77 -15.86
C LYS A 120 -4.71 -15.76 -14.55
N SER A 121 -4.04 -15.85 -13.40
CA SER A 121 -4.69 -15.77 -12.08
C SER A 121 -5.35 -14.41 -11.88
N ILE A 122 -4.72 -13.30 -12.29
CA ILE A 122 -5.29 -11.95 -12.26
C ILE A 122 -6.54 -11.86 -13.16
N ASN A 123 -6.47 -12.35 -14.38
CA ASN A 123 -7.62 -12.36 -15.30
C ASN A 123 -8.78 -13.19 -14.75
N TRP A 124 -8.49 -14.31 -14.10
CA TRP A 124 -9.50 -15.13 -13.42
C TRP A 124 -10.18 -14.38 -12.28
N MET A 125 -9.40 -13.68 -11.42
CA MET A 125 -9.96 -12.83 -10.38
C MET A 125 -10.86 -11.73 -10.94
N ARG A 126 -10.45 -11.09 -12.06
CA ARG A 126 -11.27 -10.09 -12.75
C ARG A 126 -12.58 -10.65 -13.26
N MET A 127 -12.56 -11.87 -13.87
CA MET A 127 -13.77 -12.56 -14.34
C MET A 127 -14.74 -12.89 -13.18
N LEU A 128 -14.24 -13.22 -12.01
CA LEU A 128 -15.06 -13.48 -10.83
C LEU A 128 -15.64 -12.20 -10.22
N LYS A 129 -15.51 -11.06 -10.88
CA LYS A 129 -15.97 -9.75 -10.41
C LYS A 129 -15.60 -9.57 -8.93
N PHE A 130 -14.30 -9.52 -8.63
CA PHE A 130 -13.79 -9.22 -7.29
C PHE A 130 -14.18 -7.79 -6.85
N THR A 131 -15.25 -7.26 -7.43
CA THR A 131 -15.78 -5.93 -7.18
C THR A 131 -16.59 -5.90 -5.90
N THR A 132 -16.12 -5.27 -5.02
CA THR A 132 -16.36 -4.25 -4.01
C THR A 132 -17.50 -4.39 -3.00
N LYS A 133 -18.68 -4.86 -3.22
CA LYS A 133 -19.72 -4.78 -2.16
C LYS A 133 -20.01 -6.08 -1.42
N ALA A 134 -19.76 -7.23 -2.05
CA ALA A 134 -20.00 -8.55 -1.43
C ALA A 134 -18.70 -9.29 -1.06
N ALA A 135 -17.54 -8.86 -1.55
CA ALA A 135 -16.25 -9.55 -1.36
C ALA A 135 -15.49 -9.12 -0.09
N LEU A 136 -15.83 -7.99 0.51
CA LEU A 136 -15.15 -7.46 1.70
C LEU A 136 -15.10 -8.44 2.88
N PRO A 137 -16.20 -9.07 3.30
CA PRO A 137 -16.17 -10.06 4.38
C PRO A 137 -15.34 -11.29 4.04
N VAL A 138 -15.43 -11.74 2.78
CA VAL A 138 -14.83 -13.00 2.32
C VAL A 138 -13.34 -12.88 2.11
N ALA A 139 -12.87 -11.85 1.39
CA ALA A 139 -11.44 -11.62 1.18
C ALA A 139 -10.70 -11.40 2.50
N SER A 140 -11.31 -10.71 3.48
CA SER A 140 -10.73 -10.48 4.79
C SER A 140 -10.51 -11.77 5.59
N ALA A 141 -11.41 -12.73 5.50
CA ALA A 141 -11.28 -14.00 6.20
C ALA A 141 -10.13 -14.88 5.71
N VAL A 142 -9.85 -14.87 4.40
CA VAL A 142 -8.78 -15.69 3.80
C VAL A 142 -7.40 -15.16 4.14
N ILE A 143 -7.30 -13.84 4.27
CA ILE A 143 -6.02 -13.15 4.32
C ILE A 143 -5.38 -13.17 5.70
N SER A 144 -6.18 -13.26 6.75
CA SER A 144 -5.68 -13.24 8.13
C SER A 144 -5.25 -14.59 8.67
N GLY A 145 -5.06 -15.63 7.81
CA GLY A 145 -4.62 -16.95 8.28
C GLY A 145 -5.56 -17.58 9.32
N GLY A 146 -6.86 -17.28 9.24
CA GLY A 146 -7.86 -17.73 10.21
C GLY A 146 -8.13 -16.74 11.37
N ALA A 147 -7.33 -15.69 11.54
CA ALA A 147 -7.63 -14.59 12.47
C ALA A 147 -8.42 -13.52 11.70
N SER A 148 -9.70 -13.72 11.50
CA SER A 148 -10.53 -12.87 10.65
C SER A 148 -11.05 -11.65 11.37
N ILE A 149 -11.22 -10.54 10.63
CA ILE A 149 -12.06 -9.41 11.00
C ILE A 149 -13.53 -9.86 11.14
N ILE A 150 -13.87 -10.95 10.48
CA ILE A 150 -15.20 -11.55 10.49
C ILE A 150 -15.65 -11.98 11.88
N PRO A 151 -14.83 -12.53 12.82
CA PRO A 151 -15.35 -12.75 14.15
C PRO A 151 -15.80 -11.46 14.85
N THR A 152 -15.14 -10.34 14.61
CA THR A 152 -15.56 -9.06 15.21
C THR A 152 -16.79 -8.49 14.48
N LEU A 153 -16.86 -8.61 13.17
CA LEU A 153 -18.07 -8.25 12.43
C LEU A 153 -19.18 -9.30 12.63
N ILE A 154 -18.85 -10.61 12.64
CA ILE A 154 -19.82 -11.68 12.90
C ILE A 154 -20.24 -11.73 14.37
N SER A 155 -19.37 -11.45 15.34
CA SER A 155 -19.79 -11.34 16.74
C SER A 155 -20.71 -10.14 16.95
N VAL A 156 -20.41 -9.01 16.34
CA VAL A 156 -21.33 -7.85 16.29
C VAL A 156 -22.64 -8.21 15.58
N PHE A 157 -22.58 -9.02 14.51
CA PHE A 157 -23.75 -9.53 13.80
C PHE A 157 -24.49 -10.65 14.56
N GLN A 158 -23.80 -11.48 15.37
CA GLN A 158 -24.43 -12.56 16.13
C GLN A 158 -25.01 -12.10 17.47
N GLU A 159 -24.37 -11.12 18.14
CA GLU A 159 -24.90 -10.55 19.38
C GLU A 159 -26.15 -9.67 19.16
N ASN A 160 -26.29 -9.07 17.96
CA ASN A 160 -27.41 -8.17 17.65
C ASN A 160 -28.37 -8.74 16.59
N LYS A 161 -28.52 -10.07 16.50
CA LYS A 161 -29.35 -10.73 15.49
C LYS A 161 -30.81 -10.27 15.48
N GLU A 162 -31.37 -9.92 16.62
CA GLU A 162 -32.77 -9.47 16.76
C GLU A 162 -32.95 -8.00 16.31
N HIS A 163 -31.93 -7.14 16.48
CA HIS A 163 -32.01 -5.74 16.05
C HIS A 163 -31.67 -5.52 14.58
N LEU A 164 -30.86 -6.40 13.98
CA LEU A 164 -30.50 -6.33 12.55
C LEU A 164 -31.65 -6.76 11.64
N THR A 165 -32.50 -7.68 12.09
CA THR A 165 -33.70 -8.06 11.35
C THR A 165 -34.67 -6.89 11.23
N ASP A 166 -34.76 -6.01 12.21
CA ASP A 166 -35.66 -4.84 12.19
C ASP A 166 -35.13 -3.69 11.30
N ILE A 167 -33.80 -3.58 11.14
CA ILE A 167 -33.17 -2.53 10.31
C ILE A 167 -33.05 -2.98 8.84
N LEU A 168 -32.97 -4.27 8.62
CA LEU A 168 -32.88 -4.91 7.29
C LEU A 168 -34.20 -5.61 6.90
N THR A 169 -35.35 -5.12 7.35
CA THR A 169 -36.66 -5.61 6.92
C THR A 169 -36.88 -5.26 5.45
N GLY A 170 -36.64 -6.22 4.58
CA GLY A 170 -36.93 -6.15 3.15
C GLY A 170 -36.03 -7.10 2.34
N ASP A 171 -36.47 -7.44 1.14
CA ASP A 171 -35.83 -8.35 0.18
C ASP A 171 -34.33 -8.11 -0.03
N LYS A 172 -33.84 -6.90 0.28
CA LYS A 172 -32.42 -6.51 0.19
C LYS A 172 -31.52 -7.09 1.28
N ALA A 173 -32.08 -7.42 2.45
CA ALA A 173 -31.30 -8.03 3.54
C ALA A 173 -31.11 -9.53 3.31
N GLU A 174 -32.15 -10.19 2.81
CA GLU A 174 -32.06 -11.60 2.40
C GLU A 174 -31.15 -11.76 1.19
N GLU A 175 -31.23 -10.84 0.23
CA GLU A 175 -30.33 -10.80 -0.94
C GLU A 175 -28.86 -10.54 -0.53
N PHE A 176 -28.63 -9.64 0.43
CA PHE A 176 -27.27 -9.38 0.98
C PHE A 176 -26.73 -10.60 1.75
N LEU A 177 -27.56 -11.25 2.58
CA LEU A 177 -27.20 -12.46 3.31
C LEU A 177 -27.05 -13.66 2.38
N GLN A 178 -27.91 -13.84 1.38
CA GLN A 178 -27.80 -14.91 0.39
C GLN A 178 -26.58 -14.72 -0.51
N ASN A 179 -26.24 -13.48 -0.90
CA ASN A 179 -25.03 -13.19 -1.64
C ASN A 179 -23.75 -13.35 -0.79
N ALA A 180 -23.83 -13.11 0.52
CA ALA A 180 -22.73 -13.38 1.46
C ALA A 180 -22.57 -14.88 1.78
N ILE A 181 -23.65 -15.67 1.64
CA ILE A 181 -23.72 -17.09 1.99
C ILE A 181 -23.61 -18.02 0.76
N ASN A 182 -23.71 -17.50 -0.47
CA ASN A 182 -23.58 -18.34 -1.68
C ASN A 182 -22.18 -18.99 -1.73
N SER A 183 -22.11 -20.19 -1.18
CA SER A 183 -20.91 -20.93 -0.86
C SER A 183 -20.02 -21.22 -2.09
N GLU A 184 -20.59 -21.49 -3.26
CA GLU A 184 -19.81 -21.80 -4.47
C GLU A 184 -19.04 -20.61 -5.05
N ASP A 185 -19.64 -19.42 -5.08
CA ASP A 185 -18.96 -18.23 -5.57
C ASP A 185 -17.85 -17.75 -4.61
N ASN A 186 -18.08 -17.91 -3.33
CA ASN A 186 -17.10 -17.62 -2.31
C ASN A 186 -15.92 -18.60 -2.37
N GLU A 187 -16.17 -19.89 -2.53
CA GLU A 187 -15.11 -20.89 -2.68
C GLU A 187 -14.23 -20.61 -3.91
N LYS A 188 -14.82 -20.25 -5.05
CA LYS A 188 -14.09 -19.86 -6.26
C LYS A 188 -13.21 -18.63 -6.02
N LYS A 189 -13.74 -17.62 -5.32
CA LYS A 189 -12.97 -16.41 -4.95
C LYS A 189 -11.82 -16.73 -4.00
N TYR A 190 -12.03 -17.55 -2.98
CA TYR A 190 -10.99 -18.04 -2.08
C TYR A 190 -9.87 -18.74 -2.83
N LYS A 191 -10.25 -19.64 -3.74
CA LYS A 191 -9.31 -20.36 -4.57
C LYS A 191 -8.47 -19.41 -5.44
N ALA A 192 -9.11 -18.45 -6.09
CA ALA A 192 -8.43 -17.46 -6.93
C ALA A 192 -7.40 -16.62 -6.16
N VAL A 193 -7.73 -16.16 -4.95
CA VAL A 193 -6.78 -15.43 -4.09
C VAL A 193 -5.60 -16.30 -3.70
N ARG A 194 -5.85 -17.55 -3.34
CA ARG A 194 -4.79 -18.50 -2.95
C ARG A 194 -3.87 -18.80 -4.14
N GLU A 195 -4.45 -19.04 -5.32
CA GLU A 195 -3.69 -19.27 -6.55
C GLU A 195 -2.83 -18.06 -6.89
N PHE A 196 -3.39 -16.85 -6.86
CA PHE A 196 -2.65 -15.62 -7.09
C PHE A 196 -1.43 -15.50 -6.17
N ARG A 197 -1.61 -15.71 -4.86
CA ARG A 197 -0.49 -15.64 -3.89
C ARG A 197 0.58 -16.68 -4.17
N THR A 198 0.17 -17.91 -4.42
CA THR A 198 1.10 -19.00 -4.75
C THR A 198 1.89 -18.70 -6.02
N ASP A 199 1.22 -18.15 -7.04
CA ASP A 199 1.84 -17.80 -8.32
C ASP A 199 2.80 -16.61 -8.16
N PHE A 200 2.41 -15.61 -7.34
CA PHE A 200 3.25 -14.45 -7.06
C PHE A 200 4.50 -14.85 -6.23
N GLU A 201 4.34 -15.67 -5.21
CA GLU A 201 5.46 -16.22 -4.43
C GLU A 201 6.39 -17.06 -5.33
N ALA A 202 5.85 -17.90 -6.20
CA ALA A 202 6.63 -18.67 -7.16
C ALA A 202 7.42 -17.77 -8.11
N LEU A 203 6.83 -16.67 -8.58
CA LEU A 203 7.50 -15.67 -9.41
C LEU A 203 8.70 -15.05 -8.68
N ILE A 204 8.51 -14.58 -7.44
CA ILE A 204 9.58 -13.99 -6.63
C ILE A 204 10.71 -14.99 -6.40
N ASN A 205 10.39 -16.23 -6.06
CA ASN A 205 11.39 -17.25 -5.81
C ASN A 205 12.20 -17.60 -7.08
N LYS A 206 11.53 -17.68 -8.26
CA LYS A 206 12.18 -17.93 -9.54
C LYS A 206 13.08 -16.78 -10.00
N SER A 207 12.76 -15.54 -9.66
CA SER A 207 13.58 -14.35 -9.99
C SER A 207 14.91 -14.31 -9.23
N LYS A 208 15.06 -15.09 -8.16
CA LYS A 208 16.23 -15.11 -7.25
C LYS A 208 16.52 -13.78 -6.58
N GLN A 209 15.60 -12.83 -6.62
CA GLN A 209 15.74 -11.56 -5.93
C GLN A 209 15.67 -11.72 -4.42
N GLY A 210 16.42 -10.89 -3.70
CA GLY A 210 16.42 -10.90 -2.23
C GLY A 210 15.11 -10.37 -1.67
N ARG A 211 14.60 -9.27 -2.26
CA ARG A 211 13.34 -8.62 -1.85
C ARG A 211 12.73 -7.77 -2.93
N ILE A 212 11.43 -7.53 -2.79
CA ILE A 212 10.66 -6.60 -3.61
C ILE A 212 10.06 -5.54 -2.69
N VAL A 213 10.33 -4.27 -2.99
CA VAL A 213 9.79 -3.12 -2.25
C VAL A 213 8.82 -2.38 -3.15
N ILE A 214 7.59 -2.24 -2.71
CA ILE A 214 6.53 -1.48 -3.39
C ILE A 214 6.30 -0.19 -2.61
N LEU A 215 6.60 0.94 -3.25
CA LEU A 215 6.36 2.27 -2.73
C LEU A 215 5.06 2.79 -3.32
N ILE A 216 4.10 3.14 -2.48
CA ILE A 216 2.78 3.65 -2.89
C ILE A 216 2.63 5.06 -2.38
N ASP A 217 2.45 6.01 -3.29
CA ASP A 217 2.25 7.42 -2.98
C ASP A 217 0.83 7.88 -3.33
N ASP A 218 0.45 9.05 -2.83
CA ASP A 218 -0.79 9.77 -3.17
C ASP A 218 -2.08 8.95 -2.99
N LEU A 219 -2.09 7.97 -2.08
CA LEU A 219 -3.28 7.18 -1.78
C LEU A 219 -4.41 8.04 -1.22
N ASP A 220 -4.07 9.07 -0.45
CA ASP A 220 -5.00 10.01 0.19
C ASP A 220 -5.64 11.02 -0.79
N ARG A 221 -5.19 11.05 -2.05
CA ARG A 221 -5.83 11.86 -3.12
C ARG A 221 -6.96 11.12 -3.83
N CYS A 222 -7.08 9.83 -3.61
CA CYS A 222 -8.12 9.01 -4.23
C CYS A 222 -9.49 9.23 -3.60
N LEU A 223 -10.57 8.95 -4.34
CA LEU A 223 -11.92 8.86 -3.79
C LEU A 223 -11.98 7.81 -2.66
N PRO A 224 -12.83 8.02 -1.63
CA PRO A 224 -12.91 7.12 -0.48
C PRO A 224 -13.01 5.64 -0.83
N ARG A 225 -13.81 5.31 -1.83
CA ARG A 225 -13.97 3.94 -2.32
C ARG A 225 -12.67 3.38 -2.90
N HIS A 226 -11.95 4.16 -3.69
CA HIS A 226 -10.70 3.72 -4.33
C HIS A 226 -9.56 3.59 -3.31
N ILE A 227 -9.56 4.40 -2.24
CA ILE A 227 -8.65 4.20 -1.10
C ILE A 227 -8.82 2.79 -0.54
N ILE A 228 -10.07 2.38 -0.30
CA ILE A 228 -10.37 1.05 0.24
C ILE A 228 -10.00 -0.05 -0.75
N ASP A 229 -10.36 0.12 -2.02
CA ASP A 229 -10.02 -0.83 -3.09
C ASP A 229 -8.50 -1.04 -3.19
N ASN A 230 -7.71 0.02 -3.09
CA ASN A 230 -6.25 -0.04 -3.10
C ASN A 230 -5.71 -0.74 -1.84
N LEU A 231 -6.22 -0.43 -0.65
CA LEU A 231 -5.84 -1.14 0.58
C LEU A 231 -6.18 -2.63 0.50
N GLU A 232 -7.35 -2.98 -0.02
CA GLU A 232 -7.76 -4.36 -0.26
C GLU A 232 -6.88 -5.08 -1.30
N ALA A 233 -6.40 -4.37 -2.34
CA ALA A 233 -5.45 -4.91 -3.28
C ALA A 233 -4.11 -5.22 -2.60
N ILE A 234 -3.56 -4.26 -1.84
CA ILE A 234 -2.31 -4.43 -1.09
C ILE A 234 -2.39 -5.64 -0.16
N LYS A 235 -3.54 -5.84 0.48
CA LYS A 235 -3.79 -6.99 1.36
C LYS A 235 -3.57 -8.34 0.67
N LEU A 236 -3.76 -8.47 -0.62
CA LEU A 236 -3.49 -9.70 -1.35
C LEU A 236 -2.00 -10.08 -1.34
N PHE A 237 -1.11 -9.10 -1.19
CA PHE A 237 0.34 -9.29 -1.15
C PHE A 237 0.92 -9.40 0.26
N LEU A 238 0.17 -9.05 1.33
CA LEU A 238 0.72 -8.88 2.69
C LEU A 238 1.43 -10.09 3.28
N ASN A 239 1.12 -11.30 2.83
CA ASN A 239 1.73 -12.52 3.33
C ASN A 239 2.69 -13.17 2.33
N VAL A 240 3.05 -12.46 1.25
CA VAL A 240 4.01 -12.99 0.29
C VAL A 240 5.42 -12.75 0.82
N PRO A 241 6.24 -13.81 0.98
CA PRO A 241 7.60 -13.67 1.48
C PRO A 241 8.44 -12.70 0.65
N LYS A 242 9.41 -12.07 1.28
CA LYS A 242 10.36 -11.14 0.64
C LYS A 242 9.71 -9.86 0.06
N THR A 243 8.50 -9.51 0.47
CA THR A 243 7.85 -8.26 0.04
C THR A 243 7.83 -7.22 1.16
N ALA A 244 8.02 -5.96 0.79
CA ALA A 244 7.78 -4.81 1.67
C ALA A 244 6.93 -3.78 0.95
N PHE A 245 5.97 -3.19 1.66
CA PHE A 245 5.16 -2.07 1.19
C PHE A 245 5.45 -0.85 2.04
N VAL A 246 5.62 0.30 1.39
CA VAL A 246 5.65 1.60 2.07
C VAL A 246 4.54 2.45 1.47
N ILE A 247 3.55 2.78 2.27
CA ILE A 247 2.36 3.51 1.84
C ILE A 247 2.42 4.91 2.43
N ALA A 248 2.60 5.91 1.57
CA ALA A 248 2.58 7.30 1.97
C ALA A 248 1.15 7.85 1.85
N ALA A 249 0.62 8.38 2.96
CA ALA A 249 -0.71 8.94 2.98
C ALA A 249 -0.91 9.88 4.18
N ASP A 250 -1.95 10.71 4.11
CA ASP A 250 -2.49 11.38 5.28
C ASP A 250 -3.42 10.41 6.04
N GLN A 251 -3.00 10.02 7.24
CA GLN A 251 -3.73 9.06 8.08
C GLN A 251 -5.17 9.50 8.35
N TYR A 252 -5.38 10.81 8.56
CA TYR A 252 -6.70 11.35 8.84
C TYR A 252 -7.65 11.23 7.64
N ILE A 253 -7.14 11.52 6.43
CA ILE A 253 -7.92 11.39 5.19
C ILE A 253 -8.30 9.95 4.96
N VAL A 254 -7.35 9.01 5.04
CA VAL A 254 -7.61 7.57 4.85
C VAL A 254 -8.58 7.04 5.91
N SER A 255 -8.41 7.41 7.17
CA SER A 255 -9.33 7.01 8.26
C SER A 255 -10.75 7.50 8.01
N ASN A 256 -10.92 8.76 7.57
CA ASN A 256 -12.24 9.31 7.25
C ASN A 256 -12.87 8.71 5.99
N ALA A 257 -12.08 8.36 4.99
CA ALA A 257 -12.55 7.62 3.82
C ALA A 257 -13.14 6.26 4.22
N ILE A 258 -12.45 5.54 5.10
CA ILE A 258 -12.94 4.26 5.65
C ILE A 258 -14.25 4.49 6.43
N LYS A 259 -14.29 5.48 7.32
CA LYS A 259 -15.50 5.81 8.09
C LYS A 259 -16.69 6.17 7.17
N SER A 260 -16.43 6.91 6.10
CA SER A 260 -17.46 7.32 5.15
C SER A 260 -18.08 6.12 4.40
N GLU A 261 -17.25 5.18 3.95
CA GLU A 261 -17.72 3.99 3.23
C GLU A 261 -18.49 3.02 4.14
N TYR A 262 -18.07 2.92 5.41
CA TYR A 262 -18.73 2.05 6.39
C TYR A 262 -19.78 2.76 7.25
N LYS A 263 -20.17 3.99 6.89
CA LYS A 263 -21.11 4.83 7.67
C LYS A 263 -22.40 4.10 8.02
N THR A 264 -23.01 3.40 7.07
CA THR A 264 -24.27 2.68 7.29
C THR A 264 -24.13 1.57 8.35
N ILE A 265 -22.98 0.89 8.37
CA ILE A 265 -22.66 -0.17 9.35
C ILE A 265 -22.45 0.45 10.73
N ILE A 266 -21.73 1.59 10.78
CA ILE A 266 -21.48 2.34 12.02
C ILE A 266 -22.79 2.85 12.62
N GLU A 267 -23.68 3.41 11.79
CA GLU A 267 -24.98 3.91 12.25
C GLU A 267 -25.93 2.82 12.74
N ALA A 268 -25.85 1.62 12.18
CA ALA A 268 -26.64 0.47 12.60
C ALA A 268 -26.22 -0.07 13.97
N SER A 269 -24.97 0.14 14.39
CA SER A 269 -24.38 -0.39 15.63
C SER A 269 -24.33 0.63 16.77
N LYS A 270 -25.31 1.52 16.89
CA LYS A 270 -25.37 2.73 17.75
C LYS A 270 -25.07 2.58 19.27
N GLU A 271 -24.85 1.38 19.79
CA GLU A 271 -24.69 1.17 21.23
C GLU A 271 -23.25 1.08 21.75
N ASP A 272 -22.23 1.01 20.88
CA ASP A 272 -20.85 0.80 21.33
C ASP A 272 -19.92 1.99 21.05
N ARG A 273 -19.22 2.47 22.12
CA ARG A 273 -18.25 3.57 22.12
C ARG A 273 -16.98 3.31 21.28
N HIS A 274 -16.90 2.18 20.56
CA HIS A 274 -15.76 1.79 19.73
C HIS A 274 -15.79 2.34 18.30
N HIS A 275 -16.83 3.12 17.94
CA HIS A 275 -17.04 3.59 16.57
C HIS A 275 -16.13 4.75 16.14
N ASP A 276 -15.64 5.53 17.11
CA ASP A 276 -14.79 6.68 16.80
C ASP A 276 -13.45 6.28 16.16
N ASN A 277 -12.98 5.06 16.42
CA ASN A 277 -11.67 4.55 15.96
C ASN A 277 -11.75 3.51 14.84
N LEU A 278 -12.92 3.30 14.19
CA LEU A 278 -13.04 2.25 13.17
C LEU A 278 -12.03 2.40 12.02
N GLY A 279 -11.81 3.64 11.54
CA GLY A 279 -10.84 3.90 10.48
C GLY A 279 -9.41 3.51 10.88
N GLU A 280 -9.01 3.86 12.09
CA GLU A 280 -7.69 3.51 12.64
C GLU A 280 -7.56 2.00 12.85
N ALA A 281 -8.53 1.37 13.49
CA ALA A 281 -8.56 -0.08 13.70
C ALA A 281 -8.57 -0.87 12.38
N TYR A 282 -9.18 -0.31 11.33
CA TYR A 282 -9.12 -0.89 9.98
C TYR A 282 -7.70 -0.80 9.42
N MET A 283 -7.05 0.37 9.52
CA MET A 283 -5.68 0.58 9.03
C MET A 283 -4.66 -0.26 9.78
N GLU A 284 -4.78 -0.45 11.09
CA GLU A 284 -3.89 -1.31 11.91
C GLU A 284 -3.83 -2.76 11.40
N LYS A 285 -4.84 -3.22 10.66
CA LYS A 285 -4.84 -4.57 10.07
C LYS A 285 -4.00 -4.70 8.81
N PHE A 286 -3.68 -3.58 8.18
CA PHE A 286 -2.85 -3.54 6.96
C PHE A 286 -1.45 -3.03 7.26
N ILE A 287 -1.33 -2.07 8.15
CA ILE A 287 -0.10 -1.38 8.48
C ILE A 287 0.48 -1.99 9.74
N GLN A 288 1.58 -2.73 9.60
CA GLN A 288 2.27 -3.29 10.75
C GLN A 288 3.16 -2.27 11.45
N LEU A 289 3.69 -1.29 10.72
CA LEU A 289 4.52 -0.23 11.28
C LEU A 289 4.02 1.14 10.83
N PRO A 290 3.30 1.90 11.66
CA PRO A 290 3.01 3.30 11.40
C PRO A 290 4.25 4.15 11.68
N TYR A 291 4.68 4.94 10.70
CA TYR A 291 5.74 5.92 10.81
C TYR A 291 5.18 7.32 10.58
N ILE A 292 5.09 8.11 11.63
CA ILE A 292 4.51 9.45 11.57
C ILE A 292 5.64 10.47 11.41
N LEU A 293 5.58 11.26 10.33
CA LEU A 293 6.53 12.34 10.12
C LEU A 293 6.28 13.48 11.12
N PRO A 294 7.33 13.98 11.78
CA PRO A 294 7.21 15.16 12.59
C PRO A 294 6.83 16.37 11.72
N LYS A 295 6.02 17.26 12.28
CA LYS A 295 5.69 18.53 11.63
C LYS A 295 6.92 19.41 11.58
N LEU A 296 7.16 20.06 10.44
CA LEU A 296 8.23 21.05 10.31
C LEU A 296 7.99 22.22 11.26
N SER A 297 9.02 22.58 11.98
CA SER A 297 9.02 23.79 12.78
C SER A 297 9.06 25.05 11.89
N PRO A 298 8.58 26.21 12.33
CA PRO A 298 8.68 27.46 11.59
C PRO A 298 10.11 27.77 11.11
N LYS A 299 11.10 27.42 11.92
CA LYS A 299 12.52 27.64 11.61
C LYS A 299 13.01 26.72 10.48
N GLU A 300 12.55 25.45 10.44
CA GLU A 300 12.87 24.53 9.34
C GLU A 300 12.25 25.00 8.03
N VAL A 301 11.00 25.50 8.08
CA VAL A 301 10.32 26.08 6.91
C VAL A 301 11.10 27.32 6.40
N GLU A 302 11.50 28.23 7.29
CA GLU A 302 12.31 29.40 6.95
C GLU A 302 13.66 28.98 6.33
N THR A 303 14.33 28.01 6.91
CA THR A 303 15.58 27.44 6.41
C THR A 303 15.38 26.85 5.01
N TYR A 304 14.33 26.06 4.81
CA TYR A 304 14.01 25.46 3.52
C TYR A 304 13.79 26.51 2.43
N VAL A 305 12.96 27.52 2.71
CA VAL A 305 12.72 28.63 1.79
C VAL A 305 14.02 29.37 1.46
N THR A 306 14.84 29.64 2.46
CA THR A 306 16.17 30.28 2.27
C THR A 306 17.06 29.45 1.37
N LEU A 307 17.13 28.12 1.58
CA LEU A 307 17.93 27.21 0.76
C LEU A 307 17.43 27.15 -0.69
N LEU A 308 16.11 27.19 -0.92
CA LEU A 308 15.53 27.27 -2.27
C LEU A 308 15.96 28.58 -2.99
N PHE A 309 15.95 29.73 -2.31
CA PHE A 309 16.44 30.98 -2.86
C PHE A 309 17.93 30.91 -3.16
N CYS A 310 18.75 30.38 -2.26
CA CYS A 310 20.16 30.17 -2.47
C CYS A 310 20.45 29.25 -3.67
N GLN A 311 19.68 28.19 -3.81
CA GLN A 311 19.80 27.26 -4.95
C GLN A 311 19.49 27.93 -6.29
N SER A 312 18.51 28.86 -6.31
CA SER A 312 18.17 29.58 -7.53
C SER A 312 19.16 30.69 -7.89
N ALA A 313 19.87 31.24 -6.91
CA ALA A 313 20.78 32.38 -7.06
C ALA A 313 22.26 31.99 -7.22
N LEU A 314 22.65 30.80 -6.74
CA LEU A 314 24.02 30.33 -6.74
C LEU A 314 24.20 29.22 -7.79
N ASN A 315 25.44 29.11 -8.32
CA ASN A 315 25.80 27.94 -9.10
C ASN A 315 25.93 26.70 -8.17
N GLU A 316 25.89 25.49 -8.72
CA GLU A 316 25.88 24.24 -7.93
C GLU A 316 27.08 24.14 -6.97
N GLN A 317 28.28 24.58 -7.39
CA GLN A 317 29.49 24.48 -6.55
C GLN A 317 29.43 25.40 -5.33
N ASP A 318 28.92 26.61 -5.51
CA ASP A 318 28.82 27.59 -4.43
C ASP A 318 27.64 27.27 -3.51
N PHE A 319 26.57 26.67 -4.04
CA PHE A 319 25.45 26.18 -3.26
C PHE A 319 25.90 25.06 -2.30
N PHE A 320 26.64 24.06 -2.78
CA PHE A 320 27.15 22.96 -1.92
C PHE A 320 28.14 23.46 -0.85
N LYS A 321 28.93 24.49 -1.13
CA LYS A 321 29.79 25.11 -0.11
C LYS A 321 28.99 25.84 0.95
N SER A 322 27.92 26.51 0.57
CA SER A 322 27.05 27.23 1.51
C SER A 322 26.21 26.27 2.38
N THR A 323 25.64 25.18 1.83
CA THR A 323 24.90 24.20 2.61
C THR A 323 25.76 23.48 3.64
N LYS A 324 26.99 23.11 3.32
CA LYS A 324 27.95 22.57 4.32
C LYS A 324 28.25 23.54 5.46
N ARG A 325 28.26 24.83 5.21
CA ARG A 325 28.43 25.86 6.26
C ARG A 325 27.16 26.03 7.11
N PHE A 326 25.96 25.91 6.54
CA PHE A 326 24.71 26.00 7.28
C PHE A 326 24.48 24.80 8.23
N HIS A 327 24.86 23.60 7.83
CA HIS A 327 24.82 22.43 8.74
C HIS A 327 25.80 22.56 9.93
N LEU A 328 26.94 23.18 9.72
CA LEU A 328 27.92 23.44 10.79
C LEU A 328 27.52 24.57 11.76
N ILE A 329 26.50 25.37 11.43
CA ILE A 329 26.01 26.47 12.27
C ILE A 329 24.78 26.07 13.06
N CYS A 330 24.11 24.97 12.68
CA CYS A 330 22.91 24.44 13.33
C CYS A 330 23.18 23.26 14.29
N GLU A 331 24.44 22.75 14.36
CA GLU A 331 24.96 21.92 15.45
C GLU A 331 25.47 22.82 16.61
#